data_6b6ca5ca0ef2477ed3732352dc0d6304
#
_entry.id   6b6ca5ca0ef2477ed3732352dc0d6304
#
_cell.length_a   1.000
_cell.length_b   1.000
_cell.length_c   1.000
_cell.angle_alpha   90.00
_cell.angle_beta   90.00
_cell.angle_gamma   90.00
#
_symmetry.space_group_name_H-M   'P 1'
#
loop_
_entity.id
_entity.type
_entity.pdbx_description
1 polymer ?
#
loop_
_entity_poly.entity_id
_entity_poly.type
_entity_poly.pdbx_seq_one_letter_code
_entity_poly.pdbx_strand_id
1 'polypeptide(L)'
;SIEVSSGANLKVGNRVFFNDHCSIRCTEEITIGHDTMFGDGVRIFDSNHQFNNYHVFKTAMSGAPIHIGRDCWIGANTVILRGVTIGDNVIIGANCLIHQDISSNSIVTHSETLTIKPKNIAKFHAFVYTYSDQLEGLEYLLTSLPEVDFHVAAPTNVSDFLRSFSRFSNFQLYEYCQSREVSDRILELADVYLDINNWSEVDNIVERALVIGKPIFAFDNVVHRTAEG
;
A
#
# COMPACT_ATOMS: atom_id res chain seq x y z
N SER A 1 19.91 -12.78 -2.29
CA SER A 1 20.87 -13.06 -1.18
C SER A 1 20.69 -12.04 -0.06
N ILE A 2 20.88 -12.48 1.18
CA ILE A 2 20.94 -11.62 2.36
C ILE A 2 22.28 -11.87 3.04
N GLU A 3 23.05 -10.79 3.22
CA GLU A 3 24.36 -10.81 3.90
C GLU A 3 24.31 -9.79 5.06
N VAL A 4 24.60 -10.26 6.28
CA VAL A 4 24.64 -9.41 7.48
C VAL A 4 26.02 -9.53 8.10
N SER A 5 26.72 -8.42 8.20
CA SER A 5 28.07 -8.37 8.79
C SER A 5 28.03 -8.57 10.31
N SER A 6 29.15 -9.02 10.88
CA SER A 6 29.28 -9.14 12.34
C SER A 6 29.05 -7.78 13.01
N GLY A 7 28.12 -7.75 13.98
CA GLY A 7 27.72 -6.52 14.69
C GLY A 7 26.66 -5.66 14.00
N ALA A 8 26.30 -5.97 12.73
CA ALA A 8 25.23 -5.29 12.02
C ALA A 8 23.84 -5.73 12.49
N ASN A 9 22.84 -4.89 12.28
CA ASN A 9 21.49 -5.10 12.75
C ASN A 9 20.47 -5.06 11.59
N LEU A 10 19.95 -6.22 11.18
CA LEU A 10 18.87 -6.33 10.20
C LEU A 10 17.55 -6.65 10.90
N LYS A 11 16.58 -5.75 10.81
CA LYS A 11 15.22 -5.95 11.33
C LYS A 11 14.22 -5.95 10.17
N VAL A 12 13.43 -7.01 10.09
CA VAL A 12 12.37 -7.15 9.08
C VAL A 12 11.05 -7.36 9.79
N GLY A 13 10.08 -6.54 9.44
CA GLY A 13 8.74 -6.57 10.00
C GLY A 13 7.93 -7.81 9.56
N ASN A 14 6.69 -7.88 10.00
CA ASN A 14 5.79 -8.96 9.62
C ASN A 14 5.25 -8.76 8.21
N ARG A 15 4.92 -9.85 7.50
CA ARG A 15 4.31 -9.86 6.17
C ARG A 15 5.10 -9.06 5.12
N VAL A 16 6.44 -9.01 5.28
CA VAL A 16 7.33 -8.44 4.27
C VAL A 16 7.56 -9.47 3.18
N PHE A 17 7.36 -9.07 1.93
CA PHE A 17 7.51 -9.94 0.78
C PHE A 17 8.70 -9.50 -0.09
N PHE A 18 9.57 -10.44 -0.40
CA PHE A 18 10.66 -10.25 -1.37
C PHE A 18 10.43 -11.17 -2.56
N ASN A 19 10.35 -10.59 -3.75
CA ASN A 19 10.34 -11.35 -4.98
C ASN A 19 11.76 -11.86 -5.32
N ASP A 20 11.89 -12.50 -6.48
CA ASP A 20 13.13 -13.18 -6.86
C ASP A 20 14.33 -12.21 -7.01
N HIS A 21 15.53 -12.75 -6.80
CA HIS A 21 16.79 -12.06 -7.03
C HIS A 21 17.05 -10.80 -6.17
N CYS A 22 16.27 -10.54 -5.13
CA CYS A 22 16.55 -9.46 -4.19
C CYS A 22 17.86 -9.68 -3.45
N SER A 23 18.57 -8.58 -3.14
CA SER A 23 19.84 -8.60 -2.41
C SER A 23 19.86 -7.54 -1.31
N ILE A 24 20.19 -7.96 -0.09
CA ILE A 24 20.39 -7.09 1.07
C ILE A 24 21.83 -7.30 1.56
N ARG A 25 22.59 -6.20 1.68
CA ARG A 25 23.87 -6.18 2.40
C ARG A 25 23.80 -5.20 3.53
N CYS A 26 23.78 -5.76 4.74
CA CYS A 26 23.69 -5.01 5.97
C CYS A 26 25.04 -5.04 6.69
N THR A 27 25.67 -3.89 6.79
CA THR A 27 26.97 -3.71 7.47
C THR A 27 26.84 -2.87 8.73
N GLU A 28 25.78 -2.08 8.86
CA GLU A 28 25.44 -1.29 10.03
C GLU A 28 24.01 -1.58 10.52
N GLU A 29 23.03 -0.98 9.90
CA GLU A 29 21.64 -1.20 10.25
C GLU A 29 20.72 -1.06 9.05
N ILE A 30 19.82 -2.04 8.87
CA ILE A 30 18.70 -1.96 7.93
C ILE A 30 17.42 -2.35 8.67
N THR A 31 16.42 -1.46 8.63
CA THR A 31 15.09 -1.74 9.17
C THR A 31 14.04 -1.67 8.08
N ILE A 32 13.14 -2.66 8.06
CA ILE A 32 12.03 -2.75 7.10
C ILE A 32 10.74 -2.93 7.88
N GLY A 33 9.79 -2.04 7.65
CA GLY A 33 8.48 -2.05 8.29
C GLY A 33 7.58 -3.18 7.79
N HIS A 34 6.46 -3.38 8.50
CA HIS A 34 5.47 -4.41 8.17
C HIS A 34 4.84 -4.17 6.79
N ASP A 35 4.31 -5.23 6.16
CA ASP A 35 3.50 -5.16 4.95
C ASP A 35 4.19 -4.52 3.73
N THR A 36 5.50 -4.48 3.71
CA THR A 36 6.30 -3.90 2.63
C THR A 36 6.66 -4.97 1.60
N MET A 37 6.54 -4.64 0.31
CA MET A 37 6.79 -5.55 -0.80
C MET A 37 7.94 -5.07 -1.68
N PHE A 38 8.80 -6.01 -2.08
CA PHE A 38 9.92 -5.78 -2.98
C PHE A 38 9.75 -6.59 -4.26
N GLY A 39 9.77 -5.91 -5.41
CA GLY A 39 9.81 -6.52 -6.74
C GLY A 39 11.14 -7.22 -7.02
N ASP A 40 11.21 -7.90 -8.16
CA ASP A 40 12.40 -8.65 -8.57
C ASP A 40 13.66 -7.79 -8.61
N GLY A 41 14.76 -8.36 -8.16
CA GLY A 41 16.09 -7.76 -8.31
C GLY A 41 16.33 -6.49 -7.49
N VAL A 42 15.49 -6.17 -6.51
CA VAL A 42 15.72 -5.03 -5.62
C VAL A 42 17.00 -5.23 -4.81
N ARG A 43 17.81 -4.16 -4.68
CA ARG A 43 19.08 -4.18 -3.95
C ARG A 43 19.10 -3.12 -2.88
N ILE A 44 19.51 -3.50 -1.66
CA ILE A 44 19.57 -2.62 -0.49
C ILE A 44 20.99 -2.71 0.08
N PHE A 45 21.72 -1.58 0.07
CA PHE A 45 23.10 -1.50 0.51
C PHE A 45 23.28 -0.34 1.49
N ASP A 46 23.58 -0.65 2.75
CA ASP A 46 23.81 0.35 3.78
C ASP A 46 25.27 0.83 3.86
N SER A 47 26.11 0.43 2.89
CA SER A 47 27.52 0.77 2.90
C SER A 47 28.12 0.94 1.51
N ASN A 48 29.19 1.73 1.44
CA ASN A 48 30.05 1.93 0.28
C ASN A 48 31.50 1.67 0.65
N HIS A 49 32.33 1.31 -0.32
CA HIS A 49 33.78 1.30 -0.16
C HIS A 49 34.30 2.72 0.14
N GLN A 50 35.23 2.84 1.07
CA GLN A 50 35.95 4.09 1.28
C GLN A 50 36.91 4.35 0.11
N PHE A 51 37.07 5.60 -0.22
CA PHE A 51 38.01 6.04 -1.26
C PHE A 51 38.57 7.44 -0.94
N ASN A 52 39.68 7.73 -1.55
CA ASN A 52 40.26 9.08 -1.62
C ASN A 52 40.60 9.41 -3.07
N ASN A 53 41.30 10.52 -3.32
CA ASN A 53 41.63 10.95 -4.67
C ASN A 53 42.54 9.97 -5.45
N TYR A 54 43.17 8.98 -4.79
CA TYR A 54 44.16 8.09 -5.37
C TYR A 54 43.77 6.62 -5.29
N HIS A 55 42.99 6.21 -4.30
CA HIS A 55 42.71 4.79 -4.01
C HIS A 55 41.25 4.53 -3.62
N VAL A 56 40.77 3.36 -4.03
CA VAL A 56 39.57 2.73 -3.48
C VAL A 56 40.03 1.61 -2.54
N PHE A 57 39.60 1.67 -1.29
CA PHE A 57 39.96 0.68 -0.26
C PHE A 57 39.02 -0.52 -0.33
N LYS A 58 39.55 -1.68 -0.70
CA LYS A 58 38.73 -2.89 -0.92
C LYS A 58 38.08 -3.44 0.35
N THR A 59 38.69 -3.22 1.51
CA THR A 59 38.24 -3.77 2.80
C THR A 59 37.67 -2.73 3.74
N ALA A 60 37.94 -1.44 3.48
CA ALA A 60 37.37 -0.37 4.31
C ALA A 60 36.03 0.08 3.74
N MET A 61 35.01 -0.01 4.57
CA MET A 61 33.62 0.36 4.25
C MET A 61 33.20 1.58 5.07
N SER A 62 32.27 2.36 4.51
CA SER A 62 31.59 3.44 5.22
C SER A 62 30.09 3.18 5.15
N GLY A 63 29.50 2.87 6.28
CA GLY A 63 28.08 2.58 6.42
C GLY A 63 27.26 3.80 6.82
N ALA A 64 25.94 3.71 6.61
CA ALA A 64 24.92 4.56 7.21
C ALA A 64 23.58 3.82 7.20
N PRO A 65 22.80 3.89 8.30
CA PRO A 65 21.57 3.14 8.43
C PRO A 65 20.58 3.38 7.30
N ILE A 66 19.79 2.34 6.97
CA ILE A 66 18.64 2.44 6.05
C ILE A 66 17.38 2.11 6.83
N HIS A 67 16.38 2.97 6.73
CA HIS A 67 15.07 2.76 7.33
C HIS A 67 13.99 2.77 6.24
N ILE A 68 13.24 1.66 6.13
CA ILE A 68 12.10 1.55 5.21
C ILE A 68 10.86 1.35 6.04
N GLY A 69 9.88 2.22 5.85
CA GLY A 69 8.61 2.20 6.56
C GLY A 69 7.73 1.01 6.19
N ARG A 70 6.54 1.00 6.72
CA ARG A 70 5.50 -0.01 6.46
C ARG A 70 4.67 0.33 5.23
N ASP A 71 3.94 -0.69 4.72
CA ASP A 71 2.99 -0.53 3.60
C ASP A 71 3.65 0.07 2.33
N CYS A 72 4.92 -0.25 2.09
CA CYS A 72 5.66 0.22 0.92
C CYS A 72 5.64 -0.80 -0.22
N TRP A 73 5.66 -0.30 -1.45
CA TRP A 73 5.94 -1.10 -2.63
C TRP A 73 7.18 -0.58 -3.34
N ILE A 74 8.21 -1.41 -3.39
CA ILE A 74 9.48 -1.11 -4.06
C ILE A 74 9.53 -1.87 -5.39
N GLY A 75 9.44 -1.14 -6.49
CA GLY A 75 9.44 -1.71 -7.84
C GLY A 75 10.74 -2.42 -8.22
N ALA A 76 10.63 -3.31 -9.20
CA ALA A 76 11.72 -4.18 -9.63
C ALA A 76 13.00 -3.42 -9.99
N ASN A 77 14.17 -4.05 -9.74
CA ASN A 77 15.50 -3.52 -10.01
C ASN A 77 15.84 -2.18 -9.33
N THR A 78 15.05 -1.73 -8.37
CA THR A 78 15.34 -0.54 -7.59
C THR A 78 16.55 -0.79 -6.69
N VAL A 79 17.41 0.21 -6.58
CA VAL A 79 18.59 0.19 -5.70
C VAL A 79 18.39 1.23 -4.60
N ILE A 80 18.48 0.82 -3.33
CA ILE A 80 18.41 1.70 -2.17
C ILE A 80 19.81 1.81 -1.57
N LEU A 81 20.32 3.03 -1.49
CA LEU A 81 21.66 3.32 -1.00
C LEU A 81 21.66 3.70 0.48
N ARG A 82 22.85 3.63 1.08
CA ARG A 82 23.10 3.92 2.49
C ARG A 82 22.58 5.29 2.93
N GLY A 83 22.11 5.36 4.17
CA GLY A 83 21.68 6.59 4.82
C GLY A 83 20.28 7.05 4.45
N VAL A 84 19.52 6.26 3.68
CA VAL A 84 18.18 6.64 3.21
C VAL A 84 17.11 6.23 4.21
N THR A 85 16.20 7.16 4.48
CA THR A 85 14.94 6.90 5.18
C THR A 85 13.78 6.98 4.19
N ILE A 86 13.01 5.88 4.07
CA ILE A 86 11.77 5.81 3.31
C ILE A 86 10.64 5.72 4.33
N GLY A 87 9.72 6.69 4.29
CA GLY A 87 8.57 6.72 5.18
C GLY A 87 7.53 5.63 4.88
N ASP A 88 6.43 5.67 5.60
CA ASP A 88 5.32 4.72 5.43
C ASP A 88 4.52 5.00 4.14
N ASN A 89 3.88 3.96 3.60
CA ASN A 89 2.95 4.05 2.48
C ASN A 89 3.59 4.72 1.23
N VAL A 90 4.79 4.27 0.86
CA VAL A 90 5.54 4.79 -0.29
C VAL A 90 5.48 3.78 -1.44
N ILE A 91 5.27 4.28 -2.66
CA ILE A 91 5.41 3.49 -3.88
C ILE A 91 6.64 3.98 -4.63
N ILE A 92 7.54 3.06 -4.95
CA ILE A 92 8.71 3.34 -5.78
C ILE A 92 8.59 2.51 -7.06
N GLY A 93 8.57 3.20 -8.20
CA GLY A 93 8.58 2.57 -9.52
C GLY A 93 9.84 1.74 -9.77
N ALA A 94 9.79 0.89 -10.78
CA ALA A 94 10.93 0.06 -11.15
C ALA A 94 12.14 0.88 -11.64
N ASN A 95 13.33 0.29 -11.51
CA ASN A 95 14.60 0.86 -11.95
C ASN A 95 14.96 2.21 -11.32
N CYS A 96 14.48 2.52 -10.13
CA CYS A 96 14.84 3.73 -9.40
C CYS A 96 16.15 3.55 -8.63
N LEU A 97 16.97 4.60 -8.59
CA LEU A 97 18.11 4.72 -7.68
C LEU A 97 17.73 5.66 -6.53
N ILE A 98 17.60 5.12 -5.33
CA ILE A 98 17.19 5.85 -4.15
C ILE A 98 18.42 6.23 -3.33
N HIS A 99 18.72 7.52 -3.28
CA HIS A 99 19.88 8.08 -2.60
C HIS A 99 19.55 9.31 -1.75
N GLN A 100 18.25 9.57 -1.53
CA GLN A 100 17.74 10.62 -0.66
C GLN A 100 16.48 10.12 0.07
N ASP A 101 16.16 10.77 1.18
CA ASP A 101 14.99 10.43 1.97
C ASP A 101 13.68 10.65 1.20
N ILE A 102 12.71 9.79 1.46
CA ILE A 102 11.38 9.84 0.86
C ILE A 102 10.35 9.94 1.98
N SER A 103 9.58 11.01 1.97
CA SER A 103 8.50 11.22 2.95
C SER A 103 7.40 10.17 2.78
N SER A 104 6.73 9.85 3.87
CA SER A 104 5.53 9.01 3.86
C SER A 104 4.51 9.51 2.83
N ASN A 105 3.72 8.57 2.29
CA ASN A 105 2.64 8.87 1.35
C ASN A 105 3.14 9.48 0.03
N SER A 106 4.23 8.96 -0.50
CA SER A 106 4.84 9.43 -1.75
C SER A 106 4.83 8.37 -2.84
N ILE A 107 4.78 8.83 -4.08
CA ILE A 107 5.04 8.00 -5.27
C ILE A 107 6.30 8.52 -5.93
N VAL A 108 7.26 7.62 -6.12
CA VAL A 108 8.52 7.89 -6.78
C VAL A 108 8.54 7.18 -8.13
N THR A 109 8.80 7.91 -9.20
CA THR A 109 8.91 7.34 -10.54
C THR A 109 10.26 7.66 -11.14
N HIS A 110 10.80 6.72 -11.90
CA HIS A 110 12.01 6.96 -12.70
C HIS A 110 11.63 7.85 -13.90
N SER A 111 12.28 9.01 -13.96
CA SER A 111 12.41 9.83 -15.17
C SER A 111 13.89 10.18 -15.27
N GLU A 112 14.33 10.91 -16.27
CA GLU A 112 15.71 11.43 -16.32
C GLU A 112 16.10 12.17 -15.02
N THR A 113 15.06 12.66 -14.30
CA THR A 113 15.16 13.18 -12.94
C THR A 113 14.16 12.47 -12.04
N LEU A 114 14.56 12.13 -10.79
CA LEU A 114 13.67 11.53 -9.80
C LEU A 114 12.49 12.48 -9.51
N THR A 115 11.28 12.05 -9.78
CA THR A 115 10.07 12.81 -9.48
C THR A 115 9.38 12.22 -8.27
N ILE A 116 9.21 13.01 -7.21
CA ILE A 116 8.50 12.65 -5.99
C ILE A 116 7.17 13.42 -5.98
N LYS A 117 6.06 12.70 -5.94
CA LYS A 117 4.71 13.29 -5.81
C LYS A 117 4.07 12.80 -4.52
N PRO A 118 3.39 13.68 -3.76
CA PRO A 118 2.57 13.23 -2.64
C PRO A 118 1.43 12.36 -3.15
N LYS A 119 1.06 11.34 -2.39
CA LYS A 119 -0.22 10.67 -2.55
C LYS A 119 -1.33 11.56 -2.00
N ASN A 120 -2.45 11.61 -2.68
CA ASN A 120 -3.67 12.17 -2.09
C ASN A 120 -4.22 11.12 -1.11
N ILE A 121 -4.16 11.41 0.19
CA ILE A 121 -4.64 10.52 1.24
C ILE A 121 -5.85 11.16 1.86
N ALA A 122 -6.97 10.48 1.75
CA ALA A 122 -8.19 10.86 2.43
C ALA A 122 -8.03 10.73 3.95
N LYS A 123 -8.78 11.53 4.66
CA LYS A 123 -8.84 11.48 6.12
C LYS A 123 -9.81 10.40 6.61
N PHE A 124 -10.81 10.07 5.79
CA PHE A 124 -11.84 9.07 6.08
C PHE A 124 -11.99 8.10 4.91
N HIS A 125 -12.32 6.87 5.24
CA HIS A 125 -12.47 5.78 4.28
C HIS A 125 -13.85 5.11 4.44
N ALA A 126 -14.54 4.92 3.33
CA ALA A 126 -15.80 4.19 3.27
C ALA A 126 -15.64 2.93 2.40
N PHE A 127 -16.19 1.80 2.81
CA PHE A 127 -16.06 0.54 2.09
C PHE A 127 -17.41 -0.01 1.65
N VAL A 128 -17.47 -0.49 0.40
CA VAL A 128 -18.60 -1.22 -0.19
C VAL A 128 -18.08 -2.54 -0.74
N TYR A 129 -18.74 -3.66 -0.43
CA TYR A 129 -18.44 -4.95 -1.05
C TYR A 129 -19.67 -5.45 -1.80
N THR A 130 -19.57 -5.68 -3.11
CA THR A 130 -20.74 -5.82 -3.97
C THR A 130 -20.57 -6.85 -5.08
N TYR A 131 -21.68 -7.52 -5.45
CA TYR A 131 -21.85 -8.23 -6.72
C TYR A 131 -22.56 -7.36 -7.78
N SER A 132 -23.09 -6.19 -7.39
CA SER A 132 -23.90 -5.33 -8.24
C SER A 132 -23.12 -4.11 -8.71
N ASP A 133 -23.35 -3.72 -9.97
CA ASP A 133 -22.91 -2.44 -10.49
C ASP A 133 -23.81 -1.27 -10.08
N GLN A 134 -24.98 -1.57 -9.53
CA GLN A 134 -25.96 -0.58 -9.08
C GLN A 134 -25.81 -0.36 -7.57
N LEU A 135 -25.09 0.69 -7.22
CA LEU A 135 -24.90 1.12 -5.85
C LEU A 135 -25.73 2.36 -5.59
N GLU A 136 -26.66 2.25 -4.65
CA GLU A 136 -27.60 3.33 -4.34
C GLU A 136 -26.86 4.59 -3.89
N GLY A 137 -27.15 5.72 -4.53
CA GLY A 137 -26.61 7.02 -4.16
C GLY A 137 -25.09 7.18 -4.29
N LEU A 138 -24.34 6.23 -4.88
CA LEU A 138 -22.86 6.28 -4.94
C LEU A 138 -22.35 7.58 -5.58
N GLU A 139 -22.90 8.00 -6.72
CA GLU A 139 -22.45 9.22 -7.39
C GLU A 139 -22.70 10.48 -6.53
N TYR A 140 -23.82 10.51 -5.84
CA TYR A 140 -24.12 11.57 -4.90
C TYR A 140 -23.11 11.62 -3.75
N LEU A 141 -22.79 10.46 -3.16
CA LEU A 141 -21.82 10.36 -2.07
C LEU A 141 -20.43 10.79 -2.54
N LEU A 142 -19.96 10.32 -3.70
CA LEU A 142 -18.67 10.71 -4.29
C LEU A 142 -18.53 12.20 -4.53
N THR A 143 -19.63 12.84 -4.95
CA THR A 143 -19.67 14.28 -5.25
C THR A 143 -19.78 15.13 -3.98
N SER A 144 -20.57 14.67 -3.01
CA SER A 144 -20.90 15.44 -1.81
C SER A 144 -19.84 15.31 -0.70
N LEU A 145 -19.02 14.26 -0.73
CA LEU A 145 -18.01 13.94 0.29
C LEU A 145 -16.62 13.77 -0.34
N PRO A 146 -16.04 14.82 -0.91
CA PRO A 146 -14.77 14.72 -1.62
C PRO A 146 -13.57 14.40 -0.70
N GLU A 147 -13.72 14.55 0.62
CA GLU A 147 -12.73 14.20 1.64
C GLU A 147 -12.79 12.73 2.10
N VAL A 148 -13.77 11.96 1.61
CA VAL A 148 -13.92 10.53 1.91
C VAL A 148 -13.45 9.71 0.71
N ASP A 149 -12.54 8.77 0.91
CA ASP A 149 -12.19 7.77 -0.11
C ASP A 149 -13.16 6.60 -0.04
N PHE A 150 -13.79 6.32 -1.17
CA PHE A 150 -14.75 5.23 -1.33
C PHE A 150 -14.06 4.02 -1.94
N HIS A 151 -13.87 2.99 -1.17
CA HIS A 151 -13.32 1.70 -1.59
C HIS A 151 -14.48 0.78 -1.99
N VAL A 152 -14.58 0.48 -3.27
CA VAL A 152 -15.60 -0.44 -3.80
C VAL A 152 -14.90 -1.71 -4.27
N ALA A 153 -15.20 -2.84 -3.64
CA ALA A 153 -14.66 -4.13 -4.03
C ALA A 153 -15.75 -5.02 -4.62
N ALA A 154 -15.38 -5.77 -5.65
CA ALA A 154 -16.23 -6.76 -6.28
C ALA A 154 -15.47 -8.08 -6.46
N PRO A 155 -16.03 -9.24 -6.07
CA PRO A 155 -15.38 -10.54 -6.26
C PRO A 155 -15.37 -10.99 -7.71
N THR A 156 -16.09 -10.31 -8.58
CA THR A 156 -16.24 -10.60 -10.00
C THR A 156 -15.83 -9.44 -10.88
N ASN A 157 -15.92 -9.63 -12.19
CA ASN A 157 -15.82 -8.54 -13.16
C ASN A 157 -16.98 -7.55 -12.97
N VAL A 158 -16.71 -6.28 -13.15
CA VAL A 158 -17.70 -5.20 -13.06
C VAL A 158 -17.99 -4.62 -14.45
N SER A 159 -19.12 -3.91 -14.58
CA SER A 159 -19.46 -3.25 -15.84
C SER A 159 -18.65 -1.96 -16.07
N ASP A 160 -18.67 -1.48 -17.31
CA ASP A 160 -18.09 -0.18 -17.66
C ASP A 160 -18.77 0.99 -16.93
N PHE A 161 -20.04 0.79 -16.51
CA PHE A 161 -20.75 1.77 -15.70
C PHE A 161 -20.06 1.97 -14.36
N LEU A 162 -19.78 0.90 -13.60
CA LEU A 162 -19.09 1.02 -12.31
C LEU A 162 -17.65 1.51 -12.47
N ARG A 163 -16.94 1.06 -13.54
CA ARG A 163 -15.61 1.59 -13.88
C ARG A 163 -15.61 3.07 -14.18
N SER A 164 -16.70 3.61 -14.74
CA SER A 164 -16.81 5.03 -15.08
C SER A 164 -16.66 5.96 -13.87
N PHE A 165 -16.91 5.46 -12.65
CA PHE A 165 -16.69 6.22 -11.42
C PHE A 165 -15.21 6.48 -11.11
N SER A 166 -14.27 5.82 -11.79
CA SER A 166 -12.84 6.13 -11.69
C SER A 166 -12.49 7.55 -12.15
N ARG A 167 -13.44 8.29 -12.73
CA ARG A 167 -13.30 9.74 -12.98
C ARG A 167 -13.27 10.57 -11.69
N PHE A 168 -13.78 10.04 -10.58
CA PHE A 168 -13.72 10.68 -9.26
C PHE A 168 -12.41 10.32 -8.57
N SER A 169 -11.68 11.31 -8.08
CA SER A 169 -10.38 11.12 -7.42
C SER A 169 -10.47 10.40 -6.07
N ASN A 170 -11.65 10.39 -5.47
CA ASN A 170 -11.97 9.74 -4.21
C ASN A 170 -12.69 8.38 -4.38
N PHE A 171 -12.58 7.75 -5.56
CA PHE A 171 -13.13 6.42 -5.84
C PHE A 171 -12.00 5.43 -6.14
N GLN A 172 -12.00 4.30 -5.43
CA GLN A 172 -11.08 3.19 -5.59
C GLN A 172 -11.85 1.92 -5.89
N LEU A 173 -11.57 1.27 -7.03
CA LEU A 173 -12.23 0.04 -7.45
C LEU A 173 -11.27 -1.15 -7.36
N TYR A 174 -11.70 -2.21 -6.68
CA TYR A 174 -10.99 -3.48 -6.53
C TYR A 174 -11.78 -4.58 -7.24
N GLU A 175 -11.43 -4.85 -8.49
CA GLU A 175 -12.04 -5.93 -9.28
C GLU A 175 -11.41 -7.27 -8.92
N TYR A 176 -12.19 -8.36 -9.09
CA TYR A 176 -11.74 -9.72 -8.78
C TYR A 176 -11.25 -9.92 -7.34
N CYS A 177 -11.78 -9.15 -6.41
CA CYS A 177 -11.47 -9.23 -5.00
C CYS A 177 -12.13 -10.47 -4.36
N GLN A 178 -11.63 -11.67 -4.69
CA GLN A 178 -12.17 -12.96 -4.21
C GLN A 178 -11.52 -13.39 -2.89
N SER A 179 -10.36 -12.85 -2.56
CA SER A 179 -9.66 -13.17 -1.32
C SER A 179 -10.34 -12.49 -0.14
N ARG A 180 -10.74 -13.31 0.84
CA ARG A 180 -11.28 -12.81 2.11
C ARG A 180 -10.26 -11.95 2.84
N GLU A 181 -8.99 -12.32 2.79
CA GLU A 181 -7.90 -11.54 3.40
C GLU A 181 -7.85 -10.12 2.83
N VAL A 182 -7.99 -9.95 1.51
CA VAL A 182 -7.98 -8.62 0.88
C VAL A 182 -9.21 -7.82 1.28
N SER A 183 -10.41 -8.41 1.25
CA SER A 183 -11.64 -7.71 1.66
C SER A 183 -11.64 -7.38 3.16
N ASP A 184 -11.08 -8.23 4.02
CA ASP A 184 -10.90 -7.94 5.45
C ASP A 184 -9.95 -6.76 5.66
N ARG A 185 -8.83 -6.69 4.95
CA ARG A 185 -7.90 -5.55 5.05
C ARG A 185 -8.53 -4.23 4.62
N ILE A 186 -9.33 -4.23 3.56
CA ILE A 186 -10.06 -3.02 3.13
C ILE A 186 -11.09 -2.63 4.18
N LEU A 187 -11.81 -3.60 4.73
CA LEU A 187 -12.79 -3.39 5.80
C LEU A 187 -12.13 -2.85 7.09
N GLU A 188 -10.94 -3.37 7.45
CA GLU A 188 -10.16 -2.86 8.59
C GLU A 188 -9.71 -1.41 8.38
N LEU A 189 -9.29 -1.05 7.17
CA LEU A 189 -8.90 0.31 6.80
C LEU A 189 -10.07 1.29 6.87
N ALA A 190 -11.26 0.86 6.46
CA ALA A 190 -12.43 1.72 6.37
C ALA A 190 -12.90 2.21 7.74
N ASP A 191 -13.36 3.43 7.81
CA ASP A 191 -14.02 4.01 9.00
C ASP A 191 -15.48 3.61 9.08
N VAL A 192 -16.10 3.30 7.92
CA VAL A 192 -17.51 2.92 7.81
C VAL A 192 -17.70 1.90 6.70
N TYR A 193 -18.58 0.92 6.92
CA TYR A 193 -19.09 0.05 5.88
C TYR A 193 -20.40 0.62 5.31
N LEU A 194 -20.50 0.71 3.99
CA LEU A 194 -21.70 1.18 3.30
C LEU A 194 -22.44 -0.01 2.68
N ASP A 195 -23.60 -0.33 3.25
CA ASP A 195 -24.51 -1.35 2.71
C ASP A 195 -25.49 -0.67 1.73
N ILE A 196 -25.01 -0.33 0.54
CA ILE A 196 -25.73 0.40 -0.50
C ILE A 196 -25.91 -0.39 -1.80
N ASN A 197 -25.62 -1.68 -1.76
CA ASN A 197 -25.78 -2.54 -2.92
C ASN A 197 -27.21 -3.10 -3.01
N ASN A 198 -27.81 -3.07 -4.22
CA ASN A 198 -29.20 -3.47 -4.46
C ASN A 198 -29.40 -4.99 -4.61
N TRP A 199 -28.35 -5.80 -4.41
CA TRP A 199 -28.38 -7.25 -4.55
C TRP A 199 -28.06 -7.94 -3.23
N SER A 200 -27.79 -9.24 -3.27
CA SER A 200 -27.46 -10.00 -2.08
C SER A 200 -26.15 -9.56 -1.45
N GLU A 201 -26.09 -9.66 -0.15
CA GLU A 201 -24.88 -9.46 0.64
C GLU A 201 -23.73 -10.36 0.14
N VAL A 202 -22.52 -9.82 0.08
CA VAL A 202 -21.31 -10.55 -0.32
C VAL A 202 -20.59 -11.11 0.91
N ASP A 203 -20.37 -12.42 0.97
CA ASP A 203 -19.54 -13.11 1.97
C ASP A 203 -19.80 -12.68 3.43
N ASN A 204 -21.07 -12.49 3.79
CA ASN A 204 -21.50 -12.03 5.12
C ASN A 204 -20.78 -10.76 5.62
N ILE A 205 -20.51 -9.83 4.72
CA ILE A 205 -19.71 -8.64 5.01
C ILE A 205 -20.31 -7.76 6.11
N VAL A 206 -21.63 -7.68 6.20
CA VAL A 206 -22.33 -6.92 7.24
C VAL A 206 -22.03 -7.50 8.62
N GLU A 207 -22.11 -8.84 8.77
CA GLU A 207 -21.74 -9.51 10.02
C GLU A 207 -20.26 -9.31 10.35
N ARG A 208 -19.39 -9.41 9.36
CA ARG A 208 -17.95 -9.18 9.53
C ARG A 208 -17.66 -7.76 10.02
N ALA A 209 -18.35 -6.76 9.45
CA ALA A 209 -18.24 -5.36 9.88
C ALA A 209 -18.69 -5.19 11.33
N LEU A 210 -19.81 -5.80 11.71
CA LEU A 210 -20.33 -5.77 13.08
C LEU A 210 -19.36 -6.40 14.08
N VAL A 211 -18.78 -7.57 13.74
CA VAL A 211 -17.83 -8.29 14.61
C VAL A 211 -16.60 -7.45 14.95
N ILE A 212 -16.11 -6.64 14.01
CA ILE A 212 -14.96 -5.76 14.26
C ILE A 212 -15.36 -4.35 14.71
N GLY A 213 -16.65 -4.13 14.99
CA GLY A 213 -17.15 -2.87 15.51
C GLY A 213 -17.18 -1.71 14.51
N LYS A 214 -17.26 -1.99 13.20
CA LYS A 214 -17.38 -0.95 12.18
C LYS A 214 -18.79 -0.39 12.14
N PRO A 215 -18.97 0.93 12.12
CA PRO A 215 -20.25 1.55 11.81
C PRO A 215 -20.75 1.09 10.43
N ILE A 216 -22.05 0.81 10.33
CA ILE A 216 -22.68 0.45 9.06
C ILE A 216 -23.71 1.53 8.72
N PHE A 217 -23.65 1.98 7.47
CA PHE A 217 -24.62 2.91 6.91
C PHE A 217 -25.32 2.25 5.72
N ALA A 218 -26.63 2.34 5.66
CA ALA A 218 -27.46 1.84 4.57
C ALA A 218 -28.55 2.85 4.25
N PHE A 219 -29.05 2.85 3.01
CA PHE A 219 -30.32 3.48 2.71
C PHE A 219 -31.46 2.50 3.02
N ASP A 220 -32.61 3.00 3.48
CA ASP A 220 -33.76 2.18 3.92
C ASP A 220 -34.25 1.18 2.87
N ASN A 221 -34.03 1.47 1.59
CA ASN A 221 -34.47 0.65 0.46
C ASN A 221 -33.48 -0.45 0.06
N VAL A 222 -32.29 -0.50 0.64
CA VAL A 222 -31.22 -1.46 0.26
C VAL A 222 -30.59 -2.20 1.44
N VAL A 223 -31.05 -1.98 2.66
CA VAL A 223 -30.49 -2.61 3.86
C VAL A 223 -30.68 -4.13 3.83
N HIS A 224 -29.60 -4.91 3.98
CA HIS A 224 -29.65 -6.37 3.97
C HIS A 224 -29.99 -6.98 5.32
N ARG A 225 -29.64 -6.32 6.41
CA ARG A 225 -29.96 -6.77 7.78
C ARG A 225 -30.49 -5.59 8.59
N THR A 226 -31.74 -5.66 8.99
CA THR A 226 -32.26 -4.78 10.03
C THR A 226 -31.70 -5.26 11.37
N ALA A 227 -31.21 -4.37 12.20
CA ALA A 227 -30.91 -4.69 13.58
C ALA A 227 -32.18 -5.23 14.22
N GLU A 228 -32.24 -6.50 14.57
CA GLU A 228 -33.25 -7.00 15.50
C GLU A 228 -32.95 -6.32 16.84
N GLY A 229 -33.87 -5.46 17.26
CA GLY A 229 -33.77 -4.64 18.45
C GLY A 229 -33.77 -5.42 19.75
#